data_edfd23f4f3016c3d05be470d76c61751
#
_entry.id   edfd23f4f3016c3d05be470d76c61751
#
_cell.length_a   1.000
_cell.length_b   1.000
_cell.length_c   1.000
_cell.angle_alpha   90.00
_cell.angle_beta   90.00
_cell.angle_gamma   90.00
#
_symmetry.space_group_name_H-M   'P 1'
#
loop_
_entity.id
_entity.type
_entity.pdbx_description
1 polymer ?
#
loop_
_entity_poly.entity_id
_entity_poly.type
_entity_poly.pdbx_seq_one_letter_code
_entity_poly.pdbx_strand_id
1 'polypeptide(L)'
;MFGLRKKLQAFAGAATLVAGCLSVGAAQAQAPLKFNYGAPTADYYVLYVAKDAGLFQKHGLDPTFFWFASGAPLLAALKSESLDVFTTGLASAFMLGQKIPVKLLFWEMDDAAGEALVVSPKSGITSFRDLKKAKAIGAASGTCAQVAVGLIARKIGIKMSELNIINIPPALFQNAFLSGSIDAGVAWAPFAQALAEQGQKIVNYDADYSGSDGDNGICPVMTGARTSYLQQYPEIGDKLVRIHAEAQQLIEKNPQLGIDVLVKYLSVSPAVAKVTYDRVCCARKPTLAQQLDPNSPYSITSKEGGLVKKLQIATQILAEAGSIPLALTPETIAAAIDSSYVRRFVEGAKK
;
A
#
# COMPACT_ATOMS: atom_id res chain seq x y z
N MET A 1 -28.64 -90.50 -50.25
CA MET A 1 -27.44 -91.32 -50.04
C MET A 1 -26.41 -90.46 -49.33
N PHE A 2 -26.19 -90.88 -48.11
CA PHE A 2 -24.91 -91.04 -47.42
C PHE A 2 -23.83 -89.98 -47.73
N GLY A 3 -23.17 -89.40 -46.81
CA GLY A 3 -22.91 -89.67 -45.38
C GLY A 3 -21.94 -88.63 -44.79
N LEU A 4 -22.05 -88.55 -43.53
CA LEU A 4 -21.01 -88.63 -42.52
C LEU A 4 -19.91 -87.50 -42.45
N ARG A 5 -20.05 -86.68 -41.48
CA ARG A 5 -19.24 -86.51 -40.21
C ARG A 5 -17.79 -86.08 -40.36
N LYS A 6 -17.42 -85.00 -39.68
CA LYS A 6 -16.66 -85.10 -38.44
C LYS A 6 -16.59 -83.75 -37.68
N LYS A 7 -16.81 -83.76 -36.38
CA LYS A 7 -16.61 -82.70 -35.40
C LYS A 7 -15.12 -82.44 -35.22
N LEU A 8 -14.75 -81.18 -35.14
CA LEU A 8 -13.57 -80.78 -34.39
C LEU A 8 -13.95 -79.58 -33.54
N GLN A 9 -13.91 -79.76 -32.24
CA GLN A 9 -13.95 -78.72 -31.23
C GLN A 9 -12.58 -78.05 -31.20
N ALA A 10 -12.53 -76.73 -31.35
CA ALA A 10 -11.37 -75.94 -31.02
C ALA A 10 -11.78 -74.90 -29.97
N PHE A 11 -11.17 -75.05 -28.83
CA PHE A 11 -11.21 -74.11 -27.70
C PHE A 11 -10.61 -72.78 -28.18
N ALA A 12 -11.38 -71.69 -28.19
CA ALA A 12 -10.87 -70.34 -28.29
C ALA A 12 -10.98 -69.67 -26.93
N GLY A 13 -9.84 -69.57 -26.26
CA GLY A 13 -9.72 -68.82 -24.98
C GLY A 13 -9.96 -67.35 -25.23
N ALA A 14 -10.93 -66.79 -24.52
CA ALA A 14 -11.19 -65.36 -24.47
C ALA A 14 -10.11 -64.66 -23.60
N ALA A 15 -9.12 -64.05 -24.22
CA ALA A 15 -8.22 -63.13 -23.55
C ALA A 15 -8.92 -61.76 -23.42
N THR A 16 -9.50 -61.49 -22.25
CA THR A 16 -10.05 -60.17 -21.91
C THR A 16 -8.91 -59.21 -21.64
N LEU A 17 -8.53 -58.39 -22.60
CA LEU A 17 -7.64 -57.26 -22.41
C LEU A 17 -8.42 -56.18 -21.65
N VAL A 18 -8.16 -56.08 -20.34
CA VAL A 18 -8.55 -54.93 -19.53
C VAL A 18 -7.63 -53.76 -19.90
N ALA A 19 -8.06 -52.94 -20.82
CA ALA A 19 -7.45 -51.66 -21.10
C ALA A 19 -7.82 -50.72 -19.92
N GLY A 20 -6.93 -50.64 -18.92
CA GLY A 20 -6.99 -49.67 -17.84
C GLY A 20 -6.76 -48.26 -18.44
N CYS A 21 -7.84 -47.52 -18.66
CA CYS A 21 -7.77 -46.10 -18.95
C CYS A 21 -7.21 -45.38 -17.70
N LEU A 22 -5.89 -45.17 -17.66
CA LEU A 22 -5.27 -44.18 -16.81
C LEU A 22 -5.71 -42.83 -17.35
N SER A 23 -6.88 -42.35 -16.92
CA SER A 23 -7.24 -40.93 -17.05
C SER A 23 -6.30 -40.14 -16.13
N VAL A 24 -5.15 -39.74 -16.68
CA VAL A 24 -4.37 -38.65 -16.11
C VAL A 24 -5.28 -37.43 -16.20
N GLY A 25 -5.96 -37.14 -15.09
CA GLY A 25 -6.72 -35.90 -14.95
C GLY A 25 -5.72 -34.75 -15.16
N ALA A 26 -5.73 -34.17 -16.34
CA ALA A 26 -5.07 -32.90 -16.56
C ALA A 26 -5.69 -31.95 -15.53
N ALA A 27 -4.92 -31.59 -14.51
CA ALA A 27 -5.30 -30.51 -13.59
C ALA A 27 -5.58 -29.29 -14.45
N GLN A 28 -6.86 -29.02 -14.67
CA GLN A 28 -7.30 -27.88 -15.46
C GLN A 28 -6.80 -26.65 -14.70
N ALA A 29 -5.78 -25.97 -15.22
CA ALA A 29 -5.24 -24.79 -14.61
C ALA A 29 -6.41 -23.80 -14.44
N GLN A 30 -6.77 -23.50 -13.20
CA GLN A 30 -7.85 -22.59 -12.90
C GLN A 30 -7.50 -21.23 -13.52
N ALA A 31 -8.45 -20.63 -14.26
CA ALA A 31 -8.24 -19.32 -14.87
C ALA A 31 -7.84 -18.31 -13.78
N PRO A 32 -6.90 -17.40 -14.07
CA PRO A 32 -6.47 -16.41 -13.10
C PRO A 32 -7.63 -15.57 -12.58
N LEU A 33 -7.65 -15.32 -11.26
CA LEU A 33 -8.67 -14.50 -10.62
C LEU A 33 -8.49 -13.05 -11.04
N LYS A 34 -9.50 -12.50 -11.72
CA LYS A 34 -9.52 -11.10 -12.16
C LYS A 34 -10.08 -10.21 -11.05
N PHE A 35 -9.46 -9.06 -10.86
CA PHE A 35 -9.91 -8.06 -9.88
C PHE A 35 -9.33 -6.68 -10.19
N ASN A 36 -9.89 -5.65 -9.55
CA ASN A 36 -9.46 -4.27 -9.71
C ASN A 36 -8.59 -3.86 -8.51
N TYR A 37 -7.36 -3.45 -8.82
CA TYR A 37 -6.38 -3.00 -7.84
C TYR A 37 -6.15 -1.49 -7.95
N GLY A 38 -6.37 -0.75 -6.87
CA GLY A 38 -6.19 0.71 -6.84
C GLY A 38 -5.03 1.15 -5.94
N ALA A 39 -4.27 2.14 -6.39
CA ALA A 39 -3.28 2.81 -5.57
C ALA A 39 -3.11 4.28 -6.00
N PRO A 40 -2.80 5.22 -5.09
CA PRO A 40 -2.30 6.52 -5.48
C PRO A 40 -0.96 6.41 -6.22
N THR A 41 -0.67 7.37 -7.10
CA THR A 41 0.65 7.51 -7.70
C THR A 41 1.64 7.97 -6.62
N ALA A 42 2.50 7.06 -6.16
CA ALA A 42 3.50 7.26 -5.12
C ALA A 42 4.62 6.22 -5.25
N ASP A 43 5.56 6.23 -4.33
CA ASP A 43 6.77 5.41 -4.32
C ASP A 43 6.57 3.94 -3.92
N TYR A 44 5.47 3.32 -4.30
CA TYR A 44 5.13 1.91 -4.00
C TYR A 44 5.99 0.92 -4.81
N TYR A 45 7.32 1.02 -4.66
CA TYR A 45 8.29 0.26 -5.44
C TYR A 45 8.12 -1.26 -5.31
N VAL A 46 7.69 -1.78 -4.16
CA VAL A 46 7.43 -3.21 -3.96
C VAL A 46 6.27 -3.68 -4.84
N LEU A 47 5.17 -2.91 -4.88
CA LEU A 47 4.01 -3.19 -5.73
C LEU A 47 4.37 -3.13 -7.22
N TYR A 48 5.16 -2.14 -7.63
CA TYR A 48 5.62 -2.01 -9.02
C TYR A 48 6.53 -3.16 -9.44
N VAL A 49 7.49 -3.57 -8.58
CA VAL A 49 8.33 -4.74 -8.83
C VAL A 49 7.50 -6.02 -8.89
N ALA A 50 6.53 -6.22 -7.99
CA ALA A 50 5.62 -7.35 -8.04
C ALA A 50 4.87 -7.44 -9.36
N LYS A 51 4.38 -6.30 -9.88
CA LYS A 51 3.70 -6.20 -11.17
C LYS A 51 4.62 -6.52 -12.33
N ASP A 52 5.81 -5.89 -12.39
CA ASP A 52 6.75 -6.05 -13.52
C ASP A 52 7.40 -7.43 -13.56
N ALA A 53 7.62 -8.06 -12.42
CA ALA A 53 8.13 -9.42 -12.30
C ALA A 53 7.07 -10.51 -12.57
N GLY A 54 5.83 -10.14 -12.88
CA GLY A 54 4.75 -11.10 -13.17
C GLY A 54 4.31 -11.93 -11.95
N LEU A 55 4.55 -11.45 -10.72
CA LEU A 55 4.24 -12.23 -9.52
C LEU A 55 2.74 -12.44 -9.32
N PHE A 56 1.91 -11.51 -9.78
CA PHE A 56 0.46 -11.69 -9.73
C PHE A 56 0.03 -12.90 -10.58
N GLN A 57 0.48 -12.97 -11.83
CA GLN A 57 0.19 -14.09 -12.75
C GLN A 57 0.76 -15.40 -12.22
N LYS A 58 1.98 -15.39 -11.67
CA LYS A 58 2.62 -16.54 -11.03
C LYS A 58 1.73 -17.13 -9.92
N HIS A 59 1.01 -16.30 -9.18
CA HIS A 59 0.10 -16.73 -8.11
C HIS A 59 -1.36 -16.88 -8.55
N GLY A 60 -1.63 -16.93 -9.87
CA GLY A 60 -2.96 -17.11 -10.43
C GLY A 60 -3.88 -15.91 -10.21
N LEU A 61 -3.34 -14.71 -10.21
CA LEU A 61 -4.05 -13.44 -10.11
C LEU A 61 -3.87 -12.63 -11.39
N ASP A 62 -4.93 -11.92 -11.82
CA ASP A 62 -4.93 -11.04 -12.99
C ASP A 62 -5.53 -9.67 -12.64
N PRO A 63 -4.78 -8.80 -11.93
CA PRO A 63 -5.26 -7.49 -11.53
C PRO A 63 -5.30 -6.50 -12.70
N THR A 64 -6.39 -5.73 -12.78
CA THR A 64 -6.41 -4.47 -13.52
C THR A 64 -6.03 -3.34 -12.57
N PHE A 65 -4.91 -2.66 -12.85
CA PHE A 65 -4.40 -1.58 -11.99
C PHE A 65 -5.00 -0.23 -12.34
N PHE A 66 -5.42 0.51 -11.32
CA PHE A 66 -5.92 1.88 -11.40
C PHE A 66 -5.05 2.80 -10.53
N TRP A 67 -4.46 3.82 -11.16
CA TRP A 67 -3.60 4.78 -10.48
C TRP A 67 -4.36 6.09 -10.26
N PHE A 68 -4.34 6.58 -9.03
CA PHE A 68 -5.07 7.77 -8.60
C PHE A 68 -4.12 8.90 -8.25
N ALA A 69 -4.54 10.15 -8.45
CA ALA A 69 -3.74 11.33 -8.07
C ALA A 69 -3.58 11.47 -6.54
N SER A 70 -4.49 10.92 -5.76
CA SER A 70 -4.48 10.95 -4.29
C SER A 70 -5.44 9.89 -3.70
N GLY A 71 -5.53 9.85 -2.36
CA GLY A 71 -6.40 8.92 -1.66
C GLY A 71 -7.91 9.19 -1.85
N ALA A 72 -8.33 10.44 -2.07
CA ALA A 72 -9.77 10.76 -2.15
C ALA A 72 -10.49 10.12 -3.35
N PRO A 73 -9.97 10.15 -4.58
CA PRO A 73 -10.55 9.41 -5.71
C PRO A 73 -10.54 7.88 -5.48
N LEU A 74 -9.49 7.35 -4.83
CA LEU A 74 -9.41 5.94 -4.45
C LEU A 74 -10.56 5.55 -3.51
N LEU A 75 -10.88 6.41 -2.51
CA LEU A 75 -12.02 6.19 -1.62
C LEU A 75 -13.34 6.12 -2.39
N ALA A 76 -13.55 7.03 -3.32
CA ALA A 76 -14.76 7.05 -4.15
C ALA A 76 -14.94 5.75 -4.93
N ALA A 77 -13.84 5.24 -5.51
CA ALA A 77 -13.84 3.98 -6.24
C ALA A 77 -14.10 2.75 -5.34
N LEU A 78 -13.57 2.74 -4.11
CA LEU A 78 -13.88 1.69 -3.13
C LEU A 78 -15.33 1.75 -2.66
N LYS A 79 -15.86 2.95 -2.43
CA LYS A 79 -17.26 3.17 -2.00
C LYS A 79 -18.26 2.76 -3.07
N SER A 80 -17.93 2.95 -4.35
CA SER A 80 -18.75 2.50 -5.50
C SER A 80 -18.50 1.04 -5.88
N GLU A 81 -17.69 0.32 -5.12
CA GLU A 81 -17.29 -1.07 -5.37
C GLU A 81 -16.57 -1.30 -6.71
N SER A 82 -16.02 -0.22 -7.32
CA SER A 82 -15.23 -0.31 -8.55
C SER A 82 -13.82 -0.84 -8.32
N LEU A 83 -13.37 -0.94 -7.07
CA LEU A 83 -12.10 -1.54 -6.67
C LEU A 83 -12.32 -2.66 -5.66
N ASP A 84 -11.45 -3.66 -5.71
CA ASP A 84 -11.48 -4.83 -4.82
C ASP A 84 -10.34 -4.78 -3.80
N VAL A 85 -9.14 -4.43 -4.26
CA VAL A 85 -7.89 -4.38 -3.49
C VAL A 85 -7.28 -3.00 -3.64
N PHE A 86 -6.56 -2.55 -2.62
CA PHE A 86 -5.87 -1.26 -2.65
C PHE A 86 -4.55 -1.29 -1.89
N THR A 87 -3.64 -0.39 -2.28
CA THR A 87 -2.49 0.02 -1.48
C THR A 87 -2.54 1.53 -1.31
N THR A 88 -2.40 2.02 -0.08
CA THR A 88 -2.42 3.46 0.20
C THR A 88 -1.82 3.78 1.58
N GLY A 89 -1.36 5.02 1.75
CA GLY A 89 -0.96 5.57 3.04
C GLY A 89 -2.15 5.84 3.97
N LEU A 90 -2.17 6.99 4.63
CA LEU A 90 -3.22 7.33 5.61
C LEU A 90 -4.61 7.58 5.01
N ALA A 91 -4.79 7.50 3.69
CA ALA A 91 -6.13 7.33 3.14
C ALA A 91 -6.83 6.08 3.70
N SER A 92 -6.09 5.09 4.20
CA SER A 92 -6.63 3.96 4.98
C SER A 92 -7.36 4.42 6.25
N ALA A 93 -6.79 5.34 7.02
CA ALA A 93 -7.43 5.94 8.19
C ALA A 93 -8.71 6.73 7.80
N PHE A 94 -8.64 7.46 6.69
CA PHE A 94 -9.77 8.20 6.15
C PHE A 94 -10.90 7.25 5.71
N MET A 95 -10.57 6.13 5.02
CA MET A 95 -11.54 5.09 4.67
C MET A 95 -12.29 4.56 5.88
N LEU A 96 -11.56 4.21 6.94
CA LEU A 96 -12.16 3.71 8.18
C LEU A 96 -13.04 4.78 8.85
N GLY A 97 -12.59 6.04 8.89
CA GLY A 97 -13.37 7.16 9.41
C GLY A 97 -14.65 7.44 8.62
N GLN A 98 -14.65 7.18 7.32
CA GLN A 98 -15.83 7.23 6.44
C GLN A 98 -16.65 5.94 6.44
N LYS A 99 -16.31 4.98 7.31
CA LYS A 99 -17.00 3.67 7.47
C LYS A 99 -17.05 2.85 6.18
N ILE A 100 -16.04 2.96 5.30
CA ILE A 100 -15.93 2.11 4.13
C ILE A 100 -15.59 0.69 4.57
N PRO A 101 -16.34 -0.36 4.15
CA PRO A 101 -16.17 -1.72 4.64
C PRO A 101 -14.95 -2.39 4.01
N VAL A 102 -13.76 -2.10 4.55
CA VAL A 102 -12.47 -2.67 4.14
C VAL A 102 -11.78 -3.38 5.27
N LYS A 103 -10.83 -4.25 4.95
CA LYS A 103 -9.85 -4.84 5.86
C LYS A 103 -8.45 -4.44 5.44
N LEU A 104 -7.63 -4.03 6.40
CA LEU A 104 -6.19 -3.81 6.25
C LEU A 104 -5.49 -5.15 6.50
N LEU A 105 -4.67 -5.60 5.55
CA LEU A 105 -4.11 -6.96 5.56
C LEU A 105 -2.67 -6.98 6.04
N PHE A 106 -1.84 -6.07 5.55
CA PHE A 106 -0.45 -5.95 5.96
C PHE A 106 0.09 -4.55 5.69
N TRP A 107 1.14 -4.22 6.42
CA TRP A 107 1.89 -2.98 6.27
C TRP A 107 2.96 -3.15 5.18
N GLU A 108 2.81 -2.45 4.07
CA GLU A 108 3.70 -2.60 2.92
C GLU A 108 5.04 -1.88 3.13
N MET A 109 4.98 -0.61 3.58
CA MET A 109 6.14 0.24 3.85
C MET A 109 5.76 1.39 4.79
N ASP A 110 6.76 2.05 5.37
CA ASP A 110 6.58 3.28 6.18
C ASP A 110 7.19 4.48 5.44
N ASP A 111 6.34 5.26 4.80
CA ASP A 111 6.75 6.41 3.98
C ASP A 111 7.05 7.69 4.79
N ALA A 112 7.06 7.63 6.12
CA ALA A 112 7.41 8.79 6.95
C ALA A 112 8.81 9.34 6.67
N ALA A 113 9.74 8.53 6.15
CA ALA A 113 11.06 8.98 5.74
C ALA A 113 11.08 9.63 4.36
N GLY A 114 10.07 9.38 3.52
CA GLY A 114 9.92 9.90 2.16
C GLY A 114 9.07 11.16 2.07
N GLU A 115 8.06 11.28 2.95
CA GLU A 115 7.18 12.45 3.01
C GLU A 115 7.89 13.65 3.65
N ALA A 116 7.73 14.84 3.06
CA ALA A 116 8.47 16.02 3.50
C ALA A 116 7.68 17.32 3.40
N LEU A 117 8.00 18.26 4.28
CA LEU A 117 7.65 19.66 4.16
C LEU A 117 8.60 20.34 3.17
N VAL A 118 8.05 20.73 2.04
CA VAL A 118 8.75 21.44 0.95
C VAL A 118 8.30 22.90 0.95
N VAL A 119 9.24 23.83 0.77
CA VAL A 119 8.95 25.26 0.81
C VAL A 119 9.61 25.99 -0.35
N SER A 120 9.00 27.10 -0.76
CA SER A 120 9.64 28.04 -1.66
C SER A 120 10.87 28.66 -1.00
N PRO A 121 12.01 28.80 -1.71
CA PRO A 121 13.19 29.49 -1.16
C PRO A 121 12.90 30.94 -0.70
N LYS A 122 11.83 31.54 -1.22
CA LYS A 122 11.42 32.91 -0.91
C LYS A 122 10.45 33.00 0.28
N SER A 123 9.99 31.87 0.85
CA SER A 123 8.99 31.83 1.92
C SER A 123 9.51 32.34 3.27
N GLY A 124 10.83 32.29 3.48
CA GLY A 124 11.45 32.56 4.80
C GLY A 124 11.23 31.43 5.84
N ILE A 125 10.69 30.28 5.40
CA ILE A 125 10.49 29.09 6.23
C ILE A 125 11.78 28.28 6.20
N THR A 126 12.34 27.97 7.38
CA THR A 126 13.61 27.23 7.52
C THR A 126 13.43 25.90 8.28
N SER A 127 12.30 25.71 8.92
CA SER A 127 11.95 24.48 9.64
C SER A 127 10.43 24.35 9.76
N PHE A 128 9.93 23.19 10.20
CA PHE A 128 8.49 23.00 10.46
C PHE A 128 7.94 24.00 11.49
N ARG A 129 8.78 24.51 12.39
CA ARG A 129 8.39 25.50 13.42
C ARG A 129 7.96 26.84 12.81
N ASP A 130 8.39 27.11 11.60
CA ASP A 130 8.06 28.31 10.86
C ASP A 130 6.79 28.20 10.02
N LEU A 131 6.08 27.05 10.04
CA LEU A 131 4.97 26.77 9.14
C LEU A 131 3.87 27.84 9.19
N LYS A 132 3.67 28.49 10.35
CA LYS A 132 2.73 29.62 10.49
C LYS A 132 3.06 30.83 9.59
N LYS A 133 4.30 30.94 9.10
CA LYS A 133 4.70 32.01 8.15
C LYS A 133 4.21 31.75 6.73
N ALA A 134 3.79 30.51 6.42
CA ALA A 134 3.31 30.17 5.10
C ALA A 134 2.03 30.95 4.76
N LYS A 135 1.99 31.53 3.56
CA LYS A 135 0.79 32.19 3.04
C LYS A 135 -0.26 31.18 2.62
N ALA A 136 0.18 30.08 2.04
CA ALA A 136 -0.67 28.97 1.65
C ALA A 136 0.14 27.66 1.63
N ILE A 137 -0.46 26.60 2.16
CA ILE A 137 0.15 25.28 2.33
C ILE A 137 -0.60 24.27 1.47
N GLY A 138 0.10 23.63 0.53
CA GLY A 138 -0.45 22.52 -0.24
C GLY A 138 -0.46 21.24 0.58
N ALA A 139 -1.62 20.59 0.70
CA ALA A 139 -1.73 19.26 1.29
C ALA A 139 -2.96 18.54 0.73
N ALA A 140 -2.80 17.30 0.29
CA ALA A 140 -3.93 16.52 -0.21
C ALA A 140 -4.80 16.04 0.97
N SER A 141 -6.09 16.33 0.91
CA SER A 141 -7.04 15.97 1.96
C SER A 141 -7.18 14.46 2.11
N GLY A 142 -7.30 13.98 3.36
CA GLY A 142 -7.47 12.57 3.67
C GLY A 142 -6.23 11.71 3.44
N THR A 143 -5.03 12.31 3.43
CA THR A 143 -3.75 11.62 3.19
C THR A 143 -2.74 11.87 4.30
N CYS A 144 -1.57 11.23 4.20
CA CYS A 144 -0.42 11.51 5.07
C CYS A 144 -0.10 13.01 5.12
N ALA A 145 -0.14 13.69 3.98
CA ALA A 145 0.17 15.12 3.90
C ALA A 145 -0.74 16.00 4.79
N GLN A 146 -2.05 15.73 4.82
CA GLN A 146 -2.95 16.45 5.72
C GLN A 146 -2.65 16.15 7.19
N VAL A 147 -2.38 14.88 7.51
CA VAL A 147 -2.04 14.46 8.88
C VAL A 147 -0.72 15.07 9.33
N ALA A 148 0.28 15.12 8.44
CA ALA A 148 1.57 15.75 8.73
C ALA A 148 1.42 17.25 9.04
N VAL A 149 0.62 17.99 8.27
CA VAL A 149 0.32 19.41 8.60
C VAL A 149 -0.35 19.52 9.97
N GLY A 150 -1.28 18.61 10.31
CA GLY A 150 -1.92 18.57 11.62
C GLY A 150 -0.95 18.27 12.78
N LEU A 151 -0.03 17.34 12.57
CA LEU A 151 1.04 17.06 13.52
C LEU A 151 1.95 18.27 13.75
N ILE A 152 2.35 18.95 12.67
CA ILE A 152 3.14 20.17 12.75
C ILE A 152 2.36 21.24 13.54
N ALA A 153 1.09 21.48 13.21
CA ALA A 153 0.26 22.46 13.91
C ALA A 153 0.20 22.19 15.41
N ARG A 154 -0.03 20.94 15.83
CA ARG A 154 0.00 20.53 17.25
C ARG A 154 1.36 20.80 17.90
N LYS A 155 2.47 20.48 17.21
CA LYS A 155 3.83 20.67 17.74
C LYS A 155 4.23 22.14 17.90
N ILE A 156 3.69 23.03 17.09
CA ILE A 156 3.92 24.49 17.20
C ILE A 156 2.82 25.19 18.03
N GLY A 157 1.87 24.43 18.58
CA GLY A 157 0.87 24.95 19.53
C GLY A 157 -0.24 25.77 18.87
N ILE A 158 -0.62 25.48 17.61
CA ILE A 158 -1.71 26.14 16.89
C ILE A 158 -2.76 25.13 16.41
N LYS A 159 -3.93 25.61 16.02
CA LYS A 159 -4.95 24.79 15.37
C LYS A 159 -4.72 24.75 13.85
N MET A 160 -5.05 23.65 13.20
CA MET A 160 -5.01 23.56 11.73
C MET A 160 -5.85 24.64 11.06
N SER A 161 -6.96 25.06 11.68
CA SER A 161 -7.84 26.13 11.17
C SER A 161 -7.18 27.52 11.14
N GLU A 162 -6.02 27.69 11.79
CA GLU A 162 -5.21 28.92 11.70
C GLU A 162 -4.29 28.94 10.48
N LEU A 163 -4.18 27.82 9.76
CA LEU A 163 -3.36 27.66 8.57
C LEU A 163 -4.23 27.75 7.31
N ASN A 164 -3.71 28.40 6.27
CA ASN A 164 -4.34 28.42 4.95
C ASN A 164 -3.91 27.17 4.17
N ILE A 165 -4.69 26.08 4.29
CA ILE A 165 -4.39 24.79 3.64
C ILE A 165 -5.18 24.68 2.35
N ILE A 166 -4.48 24.43 1.24
CA ILE A 166 -5.06 24.22 -0.08
C ILE A 166 -5.01 22.74 -0.40
N ASN A 167 -6.18 22.15 -0.67
CA ASN A 167 -6.30 20.75 -1.07
C ASN A 167 -5.84 20.54 -2.50
N ILE A 168 -4.58 20.17 -2.68
CA ILE A 168 -4.03 19.77 -3.99
C ILE A 168 -3.12 18.55 -3.85
N PRO A 169 -3.04 17.68 -4.86
CA PRO A 169 -2.10 16.56 -4.85
C PRO A 169 -0.66 17.05 -5.15
N PRO A 170 0.36 16.36 -4.60
CA PRO A 170 1.77 16.76 -4.79
C PRO A 170 2.24 16.88 -6.24
N ALA A 171 1.67 16.09 -7.15
CA ALA A 171 1.96 16.17 -8.58
C ALA A 171 1.68 17.57 -9.20
N LEU A 172 0.84 18.39 -8.56
CA LEU A 172 0.53 19.74 -9.00
C LEU A 172 1.33 20.82 -8.28
N PHE A 173 2.17 20.46 -7.29
CA PHE A 173 2.90 21.44 -6.46
C PHE A 173 3.87 22.29 -7.28
N GLN A 174 4.54 21.73 -8.30
CA GLN A 174 5.45 22.48 -9.15
C GLN A 174 4.77 23.73 -9.73
N ASN A 175 3.60 23.56 -10.33
CA ASN A 175 2.86 24.71 -10.90
C ASN A 175 2.34 25.64 -9.81
N ALA A 176 1.94 25.12 -8.66
CA ALA A 176 1.45 25.93 -7.55
C ALA A 176 2.57 26.77 -6.91
N PHE A 177 3.79 26.24 -6.79
CA PHE A 177 4.97 27.01 -6.36
C PHE A 177 5.38 28.08 -7.39
N LEU A 178 5.38 27.74 -8.69
CA LEU A 178 5.73 28.68 -9.76
C LEU A 178 4.74 29.84 -9.85
N SER A 179 3.45 29.60 -9.69
CA SER A 179 2.41 30.64 -9.68
C SER A 179 2.35 31.41 -8.36
N GLY A 180 3.02 30.94 -7.30
CA GLY A 180 2.90 31.51 -5.96
C GLY A 180 1.56 31.22 -5.27
N SER A 181 0.78 30.26 -5.78
CA SER A 181 -0.48 29.83 -5.15
C SER A 181 -0.23 29.13 -3.81
N ILE A 182 0.92 28.47 -3.66
CA ILE A 182 1.45 27.96 -2.40
C ILE A 182 2.90 28.39 -2.23
N ASP A 183 3.35 28.54 -0.99
CA ASP A 183 4.75 28.77 -0.62
C ASP A 183 5.31 27.72 0.34
N ALA A 184 4.46 26.82 0.78
CA ALA A 184 4.82 25.58 1.49
C ALA A 184 3.89 24.45 1.05
N GLY A 185 4.29 23.18 1.27
CA GLY A 185 3.44 22.04 1.05
C GLY A 185 4.05 20.76 1.61
N VAL A 186 3.22 19.80 2.00
CA VAL A 186 3.67 18.47 2.38
C VAL A 186 3.46 17.52 1.20
N ALA A 187 4.55 16.88 0.77
CA ALA A 187 4.57 15.98 -0.37
C ALA A 187 5.23 14.65 -0.01
N TRP A 188 4.59 13.55 -0.43
CA TRP A 188 5.20 12.22 -0.34
C TRP A 188 6.22 11.98 -1.45
N ALA A 189 7.06 10.97 -1.29
CA ALA A 189 8.04 10.58 -2.28
C ALA A 189 7.37 10.00 -3.56
N PRO A 190 7.94 10.23 -4.74
CA PRO A 190 9.17 11.00 -4.99
C PRO A 190 8.93 12.50 -5.25
N PHE A 191 7.70 12.99 -5.07
CA PHE A 191 7.36 14.40 -5.43
C PHE A 191 8.16 15.41 -4.61
N ALA A 192 8.38 15.15 -3.30
CA ALA A 192 9.21 16.02 -2.48
C ALA A 192 10.63 16.15 -3.02
N GLN A 193 11.26 15.05 -3.42
CA GLN A 193 12.60 15.00 -3.96
C GLN A 193 12.67 15.64 -5.35
N ALA A 194 11.66 15.41 -6.20
CA ALA A 194 11.54 16.05 -7.51
C ALA A 194 11.39 17.58 -7.40
N LEU A 195 10.62 18.08 -6.43
CA LEU A 195 10.50 19.49 -6.15
C LEU A 195 11.83 20.10 -5.68
N ALA A 196 12.62 19.36 -4.90
CA ALA A 196 13.96 19.77 -4.47
C ALA A 196 14.93 19.86 -5.65
N GLU A 197 14.90 18.90 -6.59
CA GLU A 197 15.66 18.96 -7.84
C GLU A 197 15.29 20.20 -8.68
N GLN A 198 14.04 20.65 -8.59
CA GLN A 198 13.51 21.83 -9.29
C GLN A 198 13.72 23.15 -8.52
N GLY A 199 14.50 23.13 -7.44
CA GLY A 199 14.92 24.32 -6.70
C GLY A 199 14.05 24.72 -5.51
N GLN A 200 13.04 23.91 -5.15
CA GLN A 200 12.35 24.07 -3.87
C GLN A 200 13.21 23.52 -2.73
N LYS A 201 12.91 23.86 -1.48
CA LYS A 201 13.68 23.39 -0.31
C LYS A 201 12.88 22.39 0.50
N ILE A 202 13.43 21.19 0.73
CA ILE A 202 12.96 20.31 1.80
C ILE A 202 13.51 20.85 3.11
N VAL A 203 12.64 21.17 4.04
CA VAL A 203 13.05 21.71 5.36
C VAL A 203 12.93 20.67 6.48
N ASN A 204 12.01 19.73 6.38
CA ASN A 204 11.88 18.58 7.29
C ASN A 204 11.22 17.41 6.57
N TYR A 205 11.57 16.20 6.98
CA TYR A 205 10.79 14.99 6.66
C TYR A 205 9.80 14.67 7.80
N ASP A 206 8.78 13.90 7.51
CA ASP A 206 7.77 13.50 8.50
C ASP A 206 8.42 12.77 9.69
N ALA A 207 9.44 11.95 9.42
CA ALA A 207 10.24 11.31 10.43
C ALA A 207 10.89 12.28 11.44
N ASP A 208 11.18 13.50 11.05
CA ASP A 208 11.90 14.47 11.88
C ASP A 208 10.99 15.17 12.88
N TYR A 209 9.70 15.39 12.55
CA TYR A 209 8.76 16.10 13.44
C TYR A 209 7.71 15.21 14.09
N SER A 210 7.46 14.04 13.55
CA SER A 210 6.48 13.11 14.12
C SER A 210 7.05 12.17 15.20
N GLY A 211 8.38 12.09 15.30
CA GLY A 211 9.08 11.18 16.24
C GLY A 211 9.18 11.62 17.68
N SER A 212 8.87 12.90 18.02
CA SER A 212 9.10 13.44 19.37
C SER A 212 8.19 12.87 20.47
N ASP A 213 7.08 12.20 20.09
CA ASP A 213 6.10 11.63 21.00
C ASP A 213 6.18 10.09 21.04
N GLY A 214 7.32 9.52 20.63
CA GLY A 214 7.51 8.08 20.47
C GLY A 214 6.89 7.49 19.21
N ASP A 215 6.27 8.33 18.37
CA ASP A 215 5.68 7.93 17.09
C ASP A 215 6.68 8.19 15.96
N ASN A 216 7.52 7.24 15.67
CA ASN A 216 8.57 7.32 14.64
C ASN A 216 8.06 7.53 13.20
N GLY A 217 7.23 8.57 12.99
CA GLY A 217 6.58 8.92 11.74
C GLY A 217 5.18 8.34 11.61
N ILE A 218 4.30 9.01 10.87
CA ILE A 218 2.90 8.60 10.67
C ILE A 218 2.56 8.62 9.18
N CYS A 219 3.16 7.74 8.43
CA CYS A 219 2.72 7.45 7.06
C CYS A 219 2.80 5.94 6.76
N PRO A 220 2.03 5.10 7.48
CA PRO A 220 1.98 3.67 7.18
C PRO A 220 1.28 3.46 5.84
N VAL A 221 1.94 2.76 4.92
CA VAL A 221 1.35 2.31 3.66
C VAL A 221 0.80 0.92 3.86
N MET A 222 -0.51 0.79 3.68
CA MET A 222 -1.25 -0.45 3.90
C MET A 222 -1.77 -1.04 2.61
N THR A 223 -1.63 -2.34 2.44
CA THR A 223 -2.44 -3.10 1.48
C THR A 223 -3.67 -3.64 2.17
N GLY A 224 -4.81 -3.45 1.53
CA GLY A 224 -6.12 -3.88 2.03
C GLY A 224 -7.08 -4.27 0.91
N ALA A 225 -8.25 -4.76 1.29
CA ALA A 225 -9.29 -5.13 0.36
C ALA A 225 -10.70 -4.86 0.92
N ARG A 226 -11.70 -4.78 0.03
CA ARG A 226 -13.10 -4.73 0.45
C ARG A 226 -13.47 -5.99 1.25
N THR A 227 -14.20 -5.80 2.34
CA THR A 227 -14.63 -6.92 3.20
C THR A 227 -15.45 -7.96 2.44
N SER A 228 -16.39 -7.52 1.59
CA SER A 228 -17.19 -8.41 0.75
C SER A 228 -16.35 -9.21 -0.25
N TYR A 229 -15.31 -8.59 -0.81
CA TYR A 229 -14.40 -9.27 -1.73
C TYR A 229 -13.56 -10.35 -1.03
N LEU A 230 -13.05 -10.08 0.18
CA LEU A 230 -12.35 -11.08 0.99
C LEU A 230 -13.26 -12.24 1.43
N GLN A 231 -14.53 -11.99 1.67
CA GLN A 231 -15.50 -13.06 1.98
C GLN A 231 -15.75 -13.96 0.76
N GLN A 232 -15.78 -13.38 -0.45
CA GLN A 232 -15.98 -14.14 -1.68
C GLN A 232 -14.72 -14.89 -2.12
N TYR A 233 -13.53 -14.31 -1.90
CA TYR A 233 -12.22 -14.84 -2.31
C TYR A 233 -11.22 -14.79 -1.16
N PRO A 234 -11.39 -15.63 -0.12
CA PRO A 234 -10.57 -15.57 1.09
C PRO A 234 -9.09 -15.85 0.85
N GLU A 235 -8.74 -16.58 -0.21
CA GLU A 235 -7.35 -16.89 -0.57
C GLU A 235 -6.56 -15.70 -1.10
N ILE A 236 -7.22 -14.60 -1.50
CA ILE A 236 -6.53 -13.47 -2.12
C ILE A 236 -5.56 -12.79 -1.14
N GLY A 237 -5.93 -12.70 0.14
CA GLY A 237 -5.06 -12.12 1.16
C GLY A 237 -3.75 -12.91 1.34
N ASP A 238 -3.81 -14.24 1.33
CA ASP A 238 -2.62 -15.11 1.42
C ASP A 238 -1.72 -14.92 0.19
N LYS A 239 -2.33 -14.83 -1.01
CA LYS A 239 -1.60 -14.58 -2.26
C LYS A 239 -0.93 -13.21 -2.26
N LEU A 240 -1.63 -12.15 -1.82
CA LEU A 240 -1.07 -10.79 -1.74
C LEU A 240 0.12 -10.70 -0.77
N VAL A 241 0.03 -11.32 0.41
CA VAL A 241 1.16 -11.37 1.36
C VAL A 241 2.36 -12.10 0.75
N ARG A 242 2.13 -13.22 0.05
CA ARG A 242 3.19 -13.98 -0.62
C ARG A 242 3.84 -13.20 -1.75
N ILE A 243 3.05 -12.52 -2.58
CA ILE A 243 3.53 -11.64 -3.66
C ILE A 243 4.40 -10.52 -3.10
N HIS A 244 3.94 -9.87 -2.04
CA HIS A 244 4.70 -8.83 -1.35
C HIS A 244 6.05 -9.36 -0.85
N ALA A 245 6.07 -10.50 -0.16
CA ALA A 245 7.30 -11.12 0.35
C ALA A 245 8.27 -11.49 -0.79
N GLU A 246 7.78 -12.07 -1.89
CA GLU A 246 8.61 -12.42 -3.05
C GLU A 246 9.18 -11.17 -3.74
N ALA A 247 8.38 -10.10 -3.90
CA ALA A 247 8.85 -8.84 -4.47
C ALA A 247 9.96 -8.22 -3.59
N GLN A 248 9.78 -8.23 -2.27
CA GLN A 248 10.82 -7.77 -1.34
C GLN A 248 12.11 -8.59 -1.49
N GLN A 249 12.04 -9.91 -1.61
CA GLN A 249 13.20 -10.77 -1.84
C GLN A 249 13.92 -10.48 -3.17
N LEU A 250 13.18 -10.17 -4.23
CA LEU A 250 13.77 -9.76 -5.51
C LEU A 250 14.54 -8.45 -5.36
N ILE A 251 13.98 -7.47 -4.67
CA ILE A 251 14.60 -6.17 -4.41
C ILE A 251 15.82 -6.31 -3.51
N GLU A 252 15.79 -7.16 -2.49
CA GLU A 252 16.93 -7.43 -1.62
C GLU A 252 18.12 -8.02 -2.39
N LYS A 253 17.85 -8.89 -3.36
CA LYS A 253 18.88 -9.47 -4.24
C LYS A 253 19.38 -8.48 -5.28
N ASN A 254 18.55 -7.59 -5.76
CA ASN A 254 18.87 -6.58 -6.75
C ASN A 254 18.10 -5.26 -6.45
N PRO A 255 18.69 -4.36 -5.63
CA PRO A 255 18.10 -3.07 -5.29
C PRO A 255 17.78 -2.18 -6.50
N GLN A 256 18.51 -2.37 -7.63
CA GLN A 256 18.26 -1.59 -8.85
C GLN A 256 16.83 -1.77 -9.39
N LEU A 257 16.20 -2.93 -9.17
CA LEU A 257 14.79 -3.16 -9.54
C LEU A 257 13.85 -2.14 -8.90
N GLY A 258 14.06 -1.81 -7.61
CA GLY A 258 13.27 -0.82 -6.90
C GLY A 258 13.47 0.60 -7.46
N ILE A 259 14.68 0.94 -7.88
CA ILE A 259 14.99 2.24 -8.49
C ILE A 259 14.40 2.34 -9.90
N ASP A 260 14.57 1.32 -10.73
CA ASP A 260 14.10 1.30 -12.12
C ASP A 260 12.59 1.45 -12.23
N VAL A 261 11.83 0.80 -11.34
CA VAL A 261 10.37 0.93 -11.33
C VAL A 261 9.91 2.33 -10.91
N LEU A 262 10.63 3.02 -10.01
CA LEU A 262 10.33 4.41 -9.66
C LEU A 262 10.54 5.34 -10.87
N VAL A 263 11.62 5.18 -11.63
CA VAL A 263 11.83 5.91 -12.89
C VAL A 263 10.69 5.62 -13.87
N LYS A 264 10.38 4.34 -14.07
CA LYS A 264 9.39 3.87 -15.06
C LYS A 264 7.98 4.36 -14.76
N TYR A 265 7.52 4.20 -13.52
CA TYR A 265 6.12 4.47 -13.16
C TYR A 265 5.84 5.91 -12.74
N LEU A 266 6.87 6.64 -12.27
CA LEU A 266 6.69 7.98 -11.73
C LEU A 266 7.32 9.06 -12.63
N SER A 267 8.00 8.66 -13.70
CA SER A 267 8.63 9.57 -14.67
C SER A 267 9.57 10.58 -14.02
N VAL A 268 10.28 10.18 -12.99
CA VAL A 268 11.30 10.99 -12.30
C VAL A 268 12.70 10.69 -12.83
N SER A 269 13.66 11.58 -12.56
CA SER A 269 15.05 11.35 -12.93
C SER A 269 15.62 10.15 -12.17
N PRO A 270 16.63 9.44 -12.71
CA PRO A 270 17.31 8.36 -11.99
C PRO A 270 17.90 8.82 -10.65
N ALA A 271 18.34 10.07 -10.55
CA ALA A 271 18.85 10.66 -9.32
C ALA A 271 17.75 10.79 -8.26
N VAL A 272 16.58 11.32 -8.63
CA VAL A 272 15.40 11.39 -7.74
C VAL A 272 14.96 10.01 -7.33
N ALA A 273 14.85 9.05 -8.26
CA ALA A 273 14.46 7.68 -7.95
C ALA A 273 15.41 7.02 -6.95
N LYS A 274 16.73 7.21 -7.13
CA LYS A 274 17.73 6.66 -6.20
C LYS A 274 17.61 7.27 -4.80
N VAL A 275 17.54 8.60 -4.69
CA VAL A 275 17.37 9.27 -3.39
C VAL A 275 16.08 8.84 -2.71
N THR A 276 14.98 8.74 -3.45
CA THR A 276 13.71 8.22 -2.95
C THR A 276 13.86 6.82 -2.42
N TYR A 277 14.40 5.91 -3.24
CA TYR A 277 14.61 4.51 -2.87
C TYR A 277 15.46 4.39 -1.59
N ASP A 278 16.64 5.04 -1.54
CA ASP A 278 17.55 4.97 -0.39
C ASP A 278 16.88 5.44 0.92
N ARG A 279 15.93 6.38 0.84
CA ARG A 279 15.20 6.86 2.01
C ARG A 279 14.11 5.90 2.47
N VAL A 280 13.31 5.37 1.55
CA VAL A 280 12.10 4.62 1.91
C VAL A 280 12.33 3.12 2.02
N CYS A 281 13.29 2.55 1.26
CA CYS A 281 13.49 1.10 1.26
C CYS A 281 14.16 0.55 2.50
N CYS A 282 15.10 1.31 3.06
CA CYS A 282 16.13 0.73 3.93
C CYS A 282 16.00 1.15 5.39
N ALA A 283 15.46 2.35 5.66
CA ALA A 283 15.39 2.90 7.02
C ALA A 283 14.16 2.42 7.80
N ARG A 284 13.04 2.11 7.10
CA ARG A 284 11.74 1.84 7.73
C ARG A 284 10.93 0.78 6.98
N LYS A 285 11.53 -0.40 6.81
CA LYS A 285 10.89 -1.55 6.18
C LYS A 285 10.26 -2.47 7.23
N PRO A 286 8.92 -2.49 7.39
CA PRO A 286 8.27 -3.40 8.31
C PRO A 286 8.33 -4.84 7.76
N THR A 287 9.10 -5.72 8.39
CA THR A 287 9.09 -7.13 8.01
C THR A 287 7.77 -7.78 8.45
N LEU A 288 7.31 -8.81 7.73
CA LEU A 288 6.08 -9.53 8.08
C LEU A 288 6.14 -10.13 9.50
N ALA A 289 7.33 -10.54 9.96
CA ALA A 289 7.52 -11.02 11.34
C ALA A 289 7.35 -9.90 12.37
N GLN A 290 7.92 -8.72 12.13
CA GLN A 290 7.73 -7.54 13.01
C GLN A 290 6.26 -7.10 13.09
N GLN A 291 5.49 -7.30 12.04
CA GLN A 291 4.06 -6.96 12.05
C GLN A 291 3.25 -7.83 13.01
N LEU A 292 3.72 -9.02 13.34
CA LEU A 292 3.06 -9.92 14.32
C LEU A 292 3.55 -9.76 15.75
N ASP A 293 4.70 -9.10 15.96
CA ASP A 293 5.22 -8.81 17.30
C ASP A 293 4.42 -7.64 17.92
N PRO A 294 3.67 -7.86 19.03
CA PRO A 294 2.87 -6.81 19.64
C PRO A 294 3.71 -5.64 20.19
N ASN A 295 5.01 -5.84 20.44
CA ASN A 295 5.93 -4.83 20.93
C ASN A 295 6.64 -4.05 19.82
N SER A 296 6.51 -4.49 18.57
CA SER A 296 7.11 -3.83 17.43
C SER A 296 6.41 -2.49 17.13
N PRO A 297 7.15 -1.44 16.74
CA PRO A 297 6.57 -0.20 16.23
C PRO A 297 5.77 -0.41 14.94
N TYR A 298 5.97 -1.55 14.27
CA TYR A 298 5.25 -1.97 13.07
C TYR A 298 4.14 -2.99 13.33
N SER A 299 3.79 -3.23 14.60
CA SER A 299 2.77 -4.20 14.96
C SER A 299 1.41 -3.89 14.32
N ILE A 300 0.80 -4.92 13.72
CA ILE A 300 -0.61 -4.91 13.29
C ILE A 300 -1.49 -5.71 14.25
N THR A 301 -0.92 -6.27 15.30
CA THR A 301 -1.60 -7.10 16.32
C THR A 301 -1.74 -6.40 17.67
N SER A 302 -0.95 -5.36 17.93
CA SER A 302 -1.05 -4.55 19.15
C SER A 302 -2.38 -3.78 19.16
N LYS A 303 -3.05 -3.75 20.31
CA LYS A 303 -4.29 -2.97 20.50
C LYS A 303 -4.04 -1.51 20.87
N GLU A 304 -2.88 -1.18 21.42
CA GLU A 304 -2.54 0.15 21.95
C GLU A 304 -1.29 0.77 21.32
N GLY A 305 -0.54 0.00 20.53
CA GLY A 305 0.70 0.41 19.87
C GLY A 305 0.66 0.22 18.37
N GLY A 306 1.84 0.30 17.73
CA GLY A 306 2.03 0.01 16.31
C GLY A 306 1.08 0.75 15.40
N LEU A 307 0.46 0.02 14.47
CA LEU A 307 -0.47 0.57 13.48
C LEU A 307 -1.71 1.19 14.12
N VAL A 308 -2.28 0.56 15.16
CA VAL A 308 -3.51 1.03 15.81
C VAL A 308 -3.30 2.44 16.36
N LYS A 309 -2.20 2.68 17.10
CA LYS A 309 -1.87 4.01 17.63
C LYS A 309 -1.68 5.05 16.52
N LYS A 310 -0.96 4.69 15.44
CA LYS A 310 -0.73 5.60 14.30
C LYS A 310 -2.04 5.99 13.61
N LEU A 311 -2.91 5.02 13.33
CA LEU A 311 -4.22 5.30 12.74
C LEU A 311 -5.13 6.07 13.69
N GLN A 312 -5.04 5.85 15.01
CA GLN A 312 -5.79 6.63 15.99
C GLN A 312 -5.40 8.11 15.95
N ILE A 313 -4.10 8.42 15.99
CA ILE A 313 -3.59 9.80 15.88
C ILE A 313 -4.04 10.42 14.55
N ALA A 314 -3.91 9.68 13.45
CA ALA A 314 -4.33 10.15 12.14
C ALA A 314 -5.83 10.50 12.12
N THR A 315 -6.69 9.62 12.66
CA THR A 315 -8.14 9.88 12.69
C THR A 315 -8.51 11.03 13.64
N GLN A 316 -7.77 11.27 14.71
CA GLN A 316 -7.96 12.46 15.54
C GLN A 316 -7.70 13.74 14.75
N ILE A 317 -6.58 13.81 14.02
CA ILE A 317 -6.24 14.96 13.17
C ILE A 317 -7.27 15.16 12.07
N LEU A 318 -7.68 14.07 11.39
CA LEU A 318 -8.70 14.13 10.35
C LEU A 318 -10.06 14.58 10.87
N ALA A 319 -10.43 14.22 12.10
CA ALA A 319 -11.65 14.68 12.77
C ALA A 319 -11.57 16.16 13.14
N GLU A 320 -10.43 16.61 13.70
CA GLU A 320 -10.18 18.03 13.98
C GLU A 320 -10.21 18.90 12.72
N ALA A 321 -9.77 18.35 11.61
CA ALA A 321 -9.84 19.00 10.29
C ALA A 321 -11.23 18.95 9.64
N GLY A 322 -12.20 18.27 10.27
CA GLY A 322 -13.55 18.07 9.70
C GLY A 322 -13.59 17.11 8.50
N SER A 323 -12.51 16.38 8.23
CA SER A 323 -12.41 15.43 7.11
C SER A 323 -13.19 14.14 7.37
N ILE A 324 -13.31 13.75 8.64
CA ILE A 324 -14.17 12.63 9.10
C ILE A 324 -15.04 13.09 10.26
N PRO A 325 -16.21 12.46 10.51
CA PRO A 325 -17.12 12.89 11.56
C PRO A 325 -16.55 12.80 12.97
N LEU A 326 -15.81 11.73 13.30
CA LEU A 326 -15.27 11.45 14.62
C LEU A 326 -13.94 10.67 14.50
N ALA A 327 -13.04 10.89 15.45
CA ALA A 327 -11.87 10.03 15.64
C ALA A 327 -12.29 8.60 15.99
N LEU A 328 -11.54 7.62 15.50
CA LEU A 328 -11.81 6.21 15.75
C LEU A 328 -11.19 5.75 17.06
N THR A 329 -11.87 4.81 17.75
CA THR A 329 -11.31 4.14 18.92
C THR A 329 -10.29 3.07 18.49
N PRO A 330 -9.33 2.70 19.36
CA PRO A 330 -8.40 1.60 19.11
C PRO A 330 -9.10 0.29 18.72
N GLU A 331 -10.23 -0.03 19.36
CA GLU A 331 -11.00 -1.24 19.10
C GLU A 331 -11.59 -1.23 17.68
N THR A 332 -12.13 -0.10 17.25
CA THR A 332 -12.67 0.07 15.89
C THR A 332 -11.57 -0.12 14.84
N ILE A 333 -10.39 0.45 15.08
CA ILE A 333 -9.24 0.31 14.19
C ILE A 333 -8.75 -1.13 14.17
N ALA A 334 -8.56 -1.75 15.34
CA ALA A 334 -8.09 -3.14 15.45
C ALA A 334 -9.06 -4.12 14.75
N ALA A 335 -10.37 -3.89 14.85
CA ALA A 335 -11.38 -4.70 14.17
C ALA A 335 -11.30 -4.59 12.62
N ALA A 336 -10.73 -3.52 12.09
CA ALA A 336 -10.53 -3.35 10.66
C ALA A 336 -9.24 -4.01 10.14
N ILE A 337 -8.36 -4.48 11.02
CA ILE A 337 -7.11 -5.14 10.67
C ILE A 337 -7.31 -6.66 10.68
N ASP A 338 -6.94 -7.34 9.60
CA ASP A 338 -6.93 -8.81 9.53
C ASP A 338 -5.49 -9.33 9.42
N SER A 339 -4.88 -9.59 10.58
CA SER A 339 -3.51 -10.10 10.67
C SER A 339 -3.40 -11.61 10.38
N SER A 340 -4.50 -12.32 10.14
CA SER A 340 -4.49 -13.77 9.93
C SER A 340 -3.69 -14.20 8.71
N TYR A 341 -3.70 -13.40 7.65
CA TYR A 341 -2.95 -13.65 6.42
C TYR A 341 -1.43 -13.58 6.65
N VAL A 342 -0.96 -12.55 7.34
CA VAL A 342 0.47 -12.43 7.71
C VAL A 342 0.87 -13.59 8.63
N ARG A 343 0.01 -13.95 9.59
CA ARG A 343 0.27 -15.05 10.53
C ARG A 343 0.44 -16.37 9.80
N ARG A 344 -0.48 -16.73 8.89
CA ARG A 344 -0.38 -17.99 8.11
C ARG A 344 0.92 -18.03 7.28
N PHE A 345 1.32 -16.92 6.68
CA PHE A 345 2.56 -16.85 5.93
C PHE A 345 3.80 -17.07 6.81
N VAL A 346 3.91 -16.34 7.92
CA VAL A 346 5.08 -16.39 8.82
C VAL A 346 5.18 -17.75 9.51
N GLU A 347 4.07 -18.33 9.95
CA GLU A 347 4.03 -19.66 10.58
C GLU A 347 4.27 -20.79 9.57
N GLY A 348 3.79 -20.64 8.33
CA GLY A 348 4.04 -21.58 7.24
C GLY A 348 5.49 -21.61 6.76
N ALA A 349 6.22 -20.49 6.87
CA ALA A 349 7.63 -20.40 6.53
C ALA A 349 8.58 -21.04 7.58
N LYS A 350 8.07 -21.38 8.78
CA LYS A 350 8.83 -22.03 9.87
C LYS A 350 8.78 -23.56 9.81
N LYS A 351 7.93 -24.12 8.96
CA LYS A 351 7.79 -25.57 8.71
C LYS A 351 8.57 -25.99 7.48
#